data_b6ed9cea57db73970d2dede4c8899aab
#
_entry.id   b6ed9cea57db73970d2dede4c8899aab
#
_cell.length_a   1.000
_cell.length_b   1.000
_cell.length_c   1.000
_cell.angle_alpha   90.00
_cell.angle_beta   90.00
_cell.angle_gamma   90.00
#
_symmetry.space_group_name_H-M   'P 1'
#
loop_
_entity.id
_entity.type
_entity.pdbx_description
1 polymer ?
#
loop_
_entity_poly.entity_id
_entity_poly.type
_entity_poly.pdbx_seq_one_letter_code
_entity_poly.pdbx_strand_id
1 'polypeptide(L)'
;MAYQTLEQLQQSKAKLHETVVLDENMQLAFWSNQQDRVSVCSDHHTLSLYIQDGYESYQKTPAGWKNGGGPGRFCLLPEHQESTWDIRGGLKFVHLYYTDQHLRDVAEKIWDKEPNQIELNEVVFNDDERIRALYQFFLLDCDWQDSSNHLQMSTTASLLLNHLIRRYSSVQWQQPIIKGGLAPHKLKYIQEWIEDHLDQALTLSDLANVVNLSEYHFAHMFKQSMNLSLIHI
;
A
#
# COMPACT_ATOMS: atom_id res chain seq x y z
N MET A 1 -12.00 -8.75 -6.55
CA MET A 1 -11.87 -9.59 -5.33
C MET A 1 -12.59 -8.89 -4.21
N ALA A 2 -13.29 -9.62 -3.33
CA ALA A 2 -13.84 -9.00 -2.12
C ALA A 2 -12.75 -9.07 -1.03
N TYR A 3 -12.49 -7.96 -0.35
CA TYR A 3 -11.53 -7.91 0.74
C TYR A 3 -12.10 -8.57 2.00
N GLN A 4 -11.34 -9.42 2.68
CA GLN A 4 -11.82 -10.18 3.86
C GLN A 4 -12.30 -9.26 4.99
N THR A 5 -11.62 -8.15 5.26
CA THR A 5 -12.08 -7.19 6.27
C THR A 5 -13.43 -6.58 5.92
N LEU A 6 -13.70 -6.34 4.64
CA LEU A 6 -14.99 -5.83 4.19
C LEU A 6 -16.09 -6.87 4.47
N GLU A 7 -15.85 -8.13 4.16
CA GLU A 7 -16.81 -9.22 4.42
C GLU A 7 -17.03 -9.44 5.93
N GLN A 8 -15.95 -9.42 6.73
CA GLN A 8 -16.02 -9.58 8.18
C GLN A 8 -16.81 -8.44 8.85
N LEU A 9 -16.61 -7.20 8.40
CA LEU A 9 -17.38 -6.06 8.90
C LEU A 9 -18.86 -6.14 8.50
N GLN A 10 -19.18 -6.61 7.30
CA GLN A 10 -20.58 -6.83 6.90
C GLN A 10 -21.29 -7.89 7.73
N GLN A 11 -20.56 -8.85 8.31
CA GLN A 11 -21.10 -9.87 9.22
C GLN A 11 -21.21 -9.37 10.68
N SER A 12 -20.65 -8.21 11.00
CA SER A 12 -20.73 -7.56 12.31
C SER A 12 -21.91 -6.57 12.38
N LYS A 13 -21.91 -5.69 13.38
CA LYS A 13 -22.89 -4.58 13.46
C LYS A 13 -22.48 -3.37 12.61
N ALA A 14 -21.32 -3.42 11.95
CA ALA A 14 -20.88 -2.35 11.07
C ALA A 14 -21.80 -2.21 9.86
N LYS A 15 -22.10 -0.98 9.49
CA LYS A 15 -22.95 -0.65 8.35
C LYS A 15 -22.10 -0.01 7.25
N LEU A 16 -22.07 -0.64 6.09
CA LEU A 16 -21.48 -0.08 4.88
C LEU A 16 -22.41 1.01 4.32
N HIS A 17 -21.88 2.20 4.11
CA HIS A 17 -22.60 3.32 3.50
C HIS A 17 -22.28 3.44 2.02
N GLU A 18 -20.99 3.35 1.69
CA GLU A 18 -20.53 3.53 0.33
C GLU A 18 -19.21 2.74 0.11
N THR A 19 -18.98 2.33 -1.12
CA THR A 19 -17.71 1.68 -1.52
C THR A 19 -17.42 1.94 -2.99
N VAL A 20 -16.14 2.05 -3.32
CA VAL A 20 -15.66 2.21 -4.69
C VAL A 20 -14.36 1.44 -4.90
N VAL A 21 -14.29 0.70 -5.99
CA VAL A 21 -13.07 0.03 -6.46
C VAL A 21 -12.25 1.05 -7.23
N LEU A 22 -11.02 1.32 -6.79
CA LEU A 22 -10.12 2.28 -7.42
C LEU A 22 -9.30 1.64 -8.54
N ASP A 23 -8.92 0.39 -8.35
CA ASP A 23 -8.31 -0.51 -9.33
C ASP A 23 -8.49 -1.96 -8.87
N GLU A 24 -7.84 -2.91 -9.55
CA GLU A 24 -7.93 -4.34 -9.19
C GLU A 24 -7.35 -4.68 -7.80
N ASN A 25 -6.55 -3.79 -7.22
CA ASN A 25 -5.80 -3.99 -5.98
C ASN A 25 -6.12 -2.96 -4.88
N MET A 26 -7.02 -2.01 -5.13
CA MET A 26 -7.40 -0.98 -4.17
C MET A 26 -8.91 -0.72 -4.13
N GLN A 27 -9.45 -0.57 -2.92
CA GLN A 27 -10.86 -0.28 -2.70
C GLN A 27 -11.05 0.64 -1.50
N LEU A 28 -11.92 1.64 -1.64
CA LEU A 28 -12.41 2.47 -0.53
C LEU A 28 -13.76 1.95 -0.03
N ALA A 29 -13.98 2.07 1.29
CA ALA A 29 -15.26 1.76 1.89
C ALA A 29 -15.55 2.68 3.08
N PHE A 30 -16.73 3.27 3.10
CA PHE A 30 -17.22 4.15 4.17
C PHE A 30 -18.17 3.40 5.08
N TRP A 31 -17.87 3.42 6.37
CA TRP A 31 -18.51 2.63 7.40
C TRP A 31 -19.03 3.46 8.56
N SER A 32 -20.04 2.93 9.24
CA SER A 32 -20.34 3.27 10.62
C SER A 32 -20.46 2.01 11.48
N ASN A 33 -20.14 2.13 12.76
CA ASN A 33 -20.30 1.05 13.74
C ASN A 33 -20.75 1.63 15.08
N GLN A 34 -21.44 0.83 15.87
CA GLN A 34 -21.91 1.21 17.20
C GLN A 34 -22.13 -0.03 18.08
N GLN A 35 -21.60 0.03 19.30
CA GLN A 35 -21.79 -1.02 20.32
C GLN A 35 -21.49 -2.43 19.80
N ASP A 36 -20.28 -2.61 19.31
CA ASP A 36 -19.84 -3.83 18.65
C ASP A 36 -18.51 -4.32 19.20
N ARG A 37 -18.27 -5.62 19.10
CA ARG A 37 -16.96 -6.21 19.34
C ARG A 37 -16.62 -7.09 18.14
N VAL A 38 -15.55 -6.71 17.45
CA VAL A 38 -15.13 -7.38 16.21
C VAL A 38 -13.67 -7.74 16.27
N SER A 39 -13.35 -8.95 15.80
CA SER A 39 -11.97 -9.38 15.52
C SER A 39 -11.80 -9.52 14.01
N VAL A 40 -10.72 -8.97 13.50
CA VAL A 40 -10.38 -9.02 12.08
C VAL A 40 -8.96 -9.56 11.93
N CYS A 41 -8.79 -10.42 10.94
CA CYS A 41 -7.51 -10.86 10.42
C CYS A 41 -7.68 -10.96 8.91
N SER A 42 -6.87 -10.26 8.15
CA SER A 42 -7.04 -10.17 6.71
C SER A 42 -5.76 -10.50 5.95
N ASP A 43 -5.92 -10.92 4.70
CA ASP A 43 -4.87 -11.18 3.72
C ASP A 43 -4.50 -9.94 2.89
N HIS A 44 -4.79 -8.76 3.42
CA HIS A 44 -4.55 -7.47 2.80
C HIS A 44 -4.32 -6.40 3.87
N HIS A 45 -3.73 -5.30 3.48
CA HIS A 45 -3.53 -4.14 4.34
C HIS A 45 -4.78 -3.26 4.41
N THR A 46 -4.96 -2.58 5.53
CA THR A 46 -6.04 -1.61 5.72
C THR A 46 -5.48 -0.31 6.33
N LEU A 47 -5.73 0.81 5.65
CA LEU A 47 -5.57 2.14 6.23
C LEU A 47 -6.95 2.67 6.62
N SER A 48 -7.19 2.79 7.91
CA SER A 48 -8.45 3.28 8.48
C SER A 48 -8.32 4.71 8.98
N LEU A 49 -9.23 5.60 8.58
CA LEU A 49 -9.33 6.95 9.13
C LEU A 49 -10.68 7.13 9.85
N TYR A 50 -10.63 7.61 11.09
CA TYR A 50 -11.81 8.02 11.87
C TYR A 50 -12.33 9.37 11.36
N ILE A 51 -13.60 9.40 10.93
CA ILE A 51 -14.23 10.59 10.35
C ILE A 51 -15.07 11.34 11.37
N GLN A 52 -15.87 10.60 12.14
CA GLN A 52 -16.77 11.16 13.13
C GLN A 52 -16.87 10.25 14.35
N ASP A 53 -16.90 10.84 15.54
CA ASP A 53 -16.98 10.14 16.82
C ASP A 53 -15.80 9.17 17.04
N GLY A 54 -16.02 7.99 17.61
CA GLY A 54 -14.98 6.97 17.81
C GLY A 54 -14.16 7.15 19.10
N TYR A 55 -14.50 8.10 19.96
CA TYR A 55 -13.80 8.34 21.24
C TYR A 55 -13.85 7.15 22.19
N GLU A 56 -14.85 6.29 22.05
CA GLU A 56 -15.03 5.06 22.84
C GLU A 56 -14.68 3.80 22.03
N SER A 57 -13.64 3.91 21.18
CA SER A 57 -13.07 2.78 20.46
C SER A 57 -11.82 2.28 21.16
N TYR A 58 -11.75 0.98 21.38
CA TYR A 58 -10.66 0.32 22.09
C TYR A 58 -10.09 -0.82 21.24
N GLN A 59 -8.77 -0.90 21.18
CA GLN A 59 -8.07 -2.06 20.62
C GLN A 59 -7.56 -2.96 21.76
N LYS A 60 -7.70 -4.27 21.62
CA LYS A 60 -7.13 -5.25 22.52
C LYS A 60 -5.62 -5.34 22.30
N THR A 61 -4.85 -5.15 23.36
CA THR A 61 -3.40 -5.32 23.39
C THR A 61 -3.00 -6.34 24.45
N PRO A 62 -1.75 -6.86 24.46
CA PRO A 62 -1.27 -7.70 25.56
C PRO A 62 -1.39 -7.05 26.96
N ALA A 63 -1.30 -5.72 27.02
CA ALA A 63 -1.44 -4.94 28.28
C ALA A 63 -2.90 -4.61 28.64
N GLY A 64 -3.88 -5.01 27.83
CA GLY A 64 -5.30 -4.73 28.01
C GLY A 64 -5.88 -3.89 26.87
N TRP A 65 -7.01 -3.21 27.15
CA TRP A 65 -7.70 -2.39 26.18
C TRP A 65 -7.06 -1.01 26.05
N LYS A 66 -6.58 -0.67 24.85
CA LYS A 66 -6.02 0.65 24.53
C LYS A 66 -7.08 1.52 23.87
N ASN A 67 -7.37 2.68 24.45
CA ASN A 67 -8.23 3.71 23.84
C ASN A 67 -7.37 4.77 23.16
N GLY A 68 -7.93 5.46 22.19
CA GLY A 68 -7.24 6.56 21.49
C GLY A 68 -7.94 7.01 20.21
N GLY A 69 -9.13 6.46 19.94
CA GLY A 69 -9.94 6.84 18.78
C GLY A 69 -10.43 8.29 18.84
N GLY A 70 -10.92 8.79 17.73
CA GLY A 70 -11.48 10.13 17.57
C GLY A 70 -11.29 10.66 16.14
N PRO A 71 -12.02 11.68 15.71
CA PRO A 71 -11.92 12.23 14.37
C PRO A 71 -10.49 12.62 14.00
N GLY A 72 -10.05 12.24 12.79
CA GLY A 72 -8.70 12.48 12.27
C GLY A 72 -7.66 11.47 12.76
N ARG A 73 -7.96 10.60 13.73
CA ARG A 73 -7.08 9.50 14.10
C ARG A 73 -7.09 8.42 13.02
N PHE A 74 -5.94 7.81 12.78
CA PHE A 74 -5.83 6.72 11.83
C PHE A 74 -5.26 5.45 12.47
N CYS A 75 -5.58 4.32 11.84
CA CYS A 75 -4.98 3.03 12.11
C CYS A 75 -4.44 2.44 10.80
N LEU A 76 -3.23 1.89 10.85
CA LEU A 76 -2.61 1.10 9.81
C LEU A 76 -2.54 -0.34 10.28
N LEU A 77 -3.28 -1.20 9.61
CA LEU A 77 -3.41 -2.61 9.95
C LEU A 77 -2.76 -3.43 8.83
N PRO A 78 -1.55 -3.94 9.04
CA PRO A 78 -0.88 -4.82 8.08
C PRO A 78 -1.65 -6.13 7.87
N GLU A 79 -1.43 -6.77 6.72
CA GLU A 79 -1.97 -8.10 6.45
C GLU A 79 -1.49 -9.15 7.48
N HIS A 80 -2.25 -10.22 7.62
CA HIS A 80 -1.93 -11.37 8.50
C HIS A 80 -1.78 -11.03 9.99
N GLN A 81 -2.20 -9.84 10.42
CA GLN A 81 -2.22 -9.45 11.82
C GLN A 81 -3.66 -9.47 12.36
N GLU A 82 -3.86 -10.24 13.43
CA GLU A 82 -5.14 -10.25 14.13
C GLU A 82 -5.30 -9.02 15.01
N SER A 83 -6.42 -8.32 14.88
CA SER A 83 -6.79 -7.22 15.76
C SER A 83 -8.22 -7.36 16.27
N THR A 84 -8.41 -7.10 17.57
CA THR A 84 -9.72 -7.16 18.22
C THR A 84 -10.10 -5.78 18.72
N TRP A 85 -11.32 -5.38 18.41
CA TRP A 85 -11.85 -4.05 18.70
C TRP A 85 -13.11 -4.13 19.55
N ASP A 86 -13.26 -3.20 20.50
CA ASP A 86 -14.44 -2.99 21.34
C ASP A 86 -14.95 -1.55 21.09
N ILE A 87 -16.01 -1.42 20.34
CA ILE A 87 -16.63 -0.15 19.96
C ILE A 87 -17.82 0.06 20.89
N ARG A 88 -17.69 0.97 21.87
CA ARG A 88 -18.71 1.20 22.89
C ARG A 88 -19.65 2.34 22.54
N GLY A 89 -19.16 3.34 21.81
CA GLY A 89 -19.94 4.47 21.30
C GLY A 89 -20.18 4.38 19.79
N GLY A 90 -20.64 5.47 19.19
CA GLY A 90 -20.75 5.61 17.74
C GLY A 90 -19.39 5.88 17.10
N LEU A 91 -19.25 5.46 15.83
CA LEU A 91 -18.04 5.63 15.02
C LEU A 91 -18.39 5.69 13.53
N LYS A 92 -17.86 6.69 12.81
CA LYS A 92 -17.79 6.66 11.33
C LYS A 92 -16.34 6.68 10.91
N PHE A 93 -16.01 5.84 9.92
CA PHE A 93 -14.64 5.66 9.45
C PHE A 93 -14.59 5.27 7.98
N VAL A 94 -13.47 5.56 7.35
CA VAL A 94 -13.19 5.12 5.97
C VAL A 94 -11.99 4.20 5.97
N HIS A 95 -12.13 3.09 5.26
CA HIS A 95 -11.05 2.15 4.99
C HIS A 95 -10.57 2.30 3.55
N LEU A 96 -9.27 2.38 3.36
CA LEU A 96 -8.58 2.07 2.12
C LEU A 96 -7.99 0.67 2.27
N TYR A 97 -8.54 -0.29 1.51
CA TYR A 97 -8.00 -1.64 1.40
C TYR A 97 -7.04 -1.71 0.22
N TYR A 98 -5.92 -2.40 0.38
CA TYR A 98 -4.94 -2.64 -0.68
C TYR A 98 -4.15 -3.91 -0.44
N THR A 99 -3.73 -4.55 -1.53
CA THR A 99 -2.96 -5.80 -1.46
C THR A 99 -1.49 -5.53 -1.17
N ASP A 100 -0.79 -6.50 -0.57
CA ASP A 100 0.66 -6.45 -0.38
C ASP A 100 1.39 -6.39 -1.72
N GLN A 101 0.92 -7.09 -2.74
CA GLN A 101 1.48 -7.00 -4.08
C GLN A 101 1.47 -5.56 -4.61
N HIS A 102 0.34 -4.84 -4.46
CA HIS A 102 0.24 -3.45 -4.88
C HIS A 102 1.19 -2.53 -4.10
N LEU A 103 1.32 -2.75 -2.78
CA LEU A 103 2.27 -2.02 -1.94
C LEU A 103 3.72 -2.21 -2.45
N ARG A 104 4.09 -3.45 -2.80
CA ARG A 104 5.41 -3.78 -3.37
C ARG A 104 5.64 -3.14 -4.72
N ASP A 105 4.64 -3.20 -5.62
CA ASP A 105 4.70 -2.59 -6.95
C ASP A 105 4.90 -1.06 -6.86
N VAL A 106 4.20 -0.41 -5.93
CA VAL A 106 4.38 1.04 -5.66
C VAL A 106 5.78 1.33 -5.14
N ALA A 107 6.28 0.53 -4.22
CA ALA A 107 7.61 0.69 -3.64
C ALA A 107 8.71 0.48 -4.68
N GLU A 108 8.60 -0.54 -5.51
CA GLU A 108 9.54 -0.82 -6.59
C GLU A 108 9.60 0.34 -7.59
N LYS A 109 8.45 0.82 -8.05
CA LYS A 109 8.36 1.93 -9.02
C LYS A 109 8.92 3.25 -8.51
N ILE A 110 8.79 3.52 -7.21
CA ILE A 110 9.11 4.84 -6.64
C ILE A 110 10.49 4.86 -6.00
N TRP A 111 10.91 3.78 -5.36
CA TRP A 111 12.14 3.78 -4.54
C TRP A 111 13.22 2.83 -5.01
N ASP A 112 12.99 2.10 -6.09
CA ASP A 112 13.98 1.14 -6.61
C ASP A 112 14.50 0.20 -5.48
N LYS A 113 13.57 -0.28 -4.63
CA LYS A 113 13.85 -1.16 -3.50
C LYS A 113 13.36 -2.56 -3.78
N GLU A 114 14.09 -3.54 -3.29
CA GLU A 114 13.65 -4.93 -3.30
C GLU A 114 12.30 -5.06 -2.56
N PRO A 115 11.23 -5.47 -3.23
CA PRO A 115 9.88 -5.52 -2.64
C PRO A 115 9.80 -6.35 -1.37
N ASN A 116 10.59 -7.41 -1.28
CA ASN A 116 10.61 -8.35 -0.14
C ASN A 116 11.12 -7.76 1.18
N GLN A 117 11.69 -6.54 1.14
CA GLN A 117 12.21 -5.86 2.33
C GLN A 117 11.23 -4.86 2.93
N ILE A 118 10.04 -4.70 2.35
CA ILE A 118 9.09 -3.69 2.79
C ILE A 118 8.02 -4.34 3.65
N GLU A 119 8.07 -4.06 4.93
CA GLU A 119 7.06 -4.44 5.91
C GLU A 119 6.47 -3.19 6.54
N LEU A 120 5.13 -3.11 6.59
CA LEU A 120 4.45 -2.04 7.30
C LEU A 120 4.36 -2.35 8.79
N ASN A 121 4.59 -1.34 9.62
CA ASN A 121 4.38 -1.46 11.05
C ASN A 121 2.91 -1.20 11.40
N GLU A 122 2.35 -2.00 12.30
CA GLU A 122 1.03 -1.68 12.86
C GLU A 122 1.06 -0.32 13.55
N VAL A 123 0.07 0.50 13.24
CA VAL A 123 -0.12 1.81 13.87
C VAL A 123 -1.56 1.95 14.30
N VAL A 124 -1.81 2.34 15.56
CA VAL A 124 -3.16 2.42 16.10
C VAL A 124 -3.37 3.74 16.80
N PHE A 125 -4.46 4.41 16.44
CA PHE A 125 -4.89 5.70 16.98
C PHE A 125 -3.85 6.82 16.87
N ASN A 126 -3.09 6.83 15.78
CA ASN A 126 -2.09 7.86 15.56
C ASN A 126 -2.67 9.06 14.82
N ASP A 127 -1.94 10.16 14.82
CA ASP A 127 -2.26 11.40 14.10
C ASP A 127 -1.21 11.64 13.03
N ASP A 128 -1.68 11.88 11.79
CA ASP A 128 -0.84 12.28 10.66
C ASP A 128 -1.61 13.27 9.79
N GLU A 129 -1.13 14.51 9.80
CA GLU A 129 -1.77 15.60 9.08
C GLU A 129 -1.85 15.34 7.57
N ARG A 130 -0.85 14.69 6.99
CA ARG A 130 -0.84 14.38 5.56
C ARG A 130 -1.88 13.33 5.20
N ILE A 131 -2.00 12.26 6.00
CA ILE A 131 -3.05 11.23 5.82
C ILE A 131 -4.41 11.89 5.92
N ARG A 132 -4.65 12.70 6.97
CA ARG A 132 -5.90 13.41 7.18
C ARG A 132 -6.25 14.35 6.02
N ALA A 133 -5.27 15.14 5.54
CA ALA A 133 -5.48 16.07 4.44
C ALA A 133 -5.80 15.34 3.12
N LEU A 134 -5.07 14.26 2.79
CA LEU A 134 -5.33 13.49 1.58
C LEU A 134 -6.71 12.85 1.59
N TYR A 135 -7.13 12.28 2.72
CA TYR A 135 -8.49 11.75 2.83
C TYR A 135 -9.53 12.86 2.69
N GLN A 136 -9.40 13.95 3.47
CA GLN A 136 -10.41 15.00 3.52
C GLN A 136 -10.61 15.68 2.15
N PHE A 137 -9.54 16.17 1.56
CA PHE A 137 -9.64 17.03 0.38
C PHE A 137 -9.76 16.27 -0.95
N PHE A 138 -9.38 15.02 -1.01
CA PHE A 138 -9.29 14.30 -2.28
C PHE A 138 -10.08 12.98 -2.32
N LEU A 139 -10.55 12.48 -1.20
CA LEU A 139 -11.34 11.26 -1.14
C LEU A 139 -12.74 11.50 -0.57
N LEU A 140 -12.88 12.31 0.50
CA LEU A 140 -14.16 12.51 1.18
C LEU A 140 -14.98 13.66 0.60
N ASP A 141 -14.34 14.66 -0.01
CA ASP A 141 -15.01 15.83 -0.61
C ASP A 141 -15.46 15.58 -2.06
N CYS A 142 -15.32 14.36 -2.59
CA CYS A 142 -15.78 14.01 -3.94
C CYS A 142 -16.87 12.93 -3.91
N ASP A 143 -17.70 12.92 -4.94
CA ASP A 143 -18.69 11.88 -5.19
C ASP A 143 -17.97 10.61 -5.70
N TRP A 144 -18.06 9.51 -4.96
CA TRP A 144 -17.40 8.24 -5.31
C TRP A 144 -18.04 7.52 -6.49
N GLN A 145 -19.29 7.85 -6.83
CA GLN A 145 -20.01 7.26 -7.95
C GLN A 145 -19.78 8.00 -9.27
N ASP A 146 -19.21 9.21 -9.20
CA ASP A 146 -18.84 9.97 -10.40
C ASP A 146 -17.50 9.50 -10.95
N SER A 147 -17.54 8.86 -12.13
CA SER A 147 -16.36 8.35 -12.82
C SER A 147 -15.30 9.42 -13.12
N SER A 148 -15.68 10.70 -13.20
CA SER A 148 -14.73 11.81 -13.39
C SER A 148 -13.78 11.98 -12.19
N ASN A 149 -14.17 11.56 -10.99
CA ASN A 149 -13.37 11.62 -9.79
C ASN A 149 -12.41 10.39 -9.63
N HIS A 150 -12.59 9.36 -10.45
CA HIS A 150 -11.86 8.10 -10.28
C HIS A 150 -10.33 8.26 -10.38
N LEU A 151 -9.85 9.07 -11.32
CA LEU A 151 -8.42 9.36 -11.47
C LEU A 151 -7.86 10.10 -10.24
N GLN A 152 -8.60 11.08 -9.72
CA GLN A 152 -8.21 11.80 -8.50
C GLN A 152 -8.12 10.86 -7.32
N MET A 153 -9.12 10.01 -7.11
CA MET A 153 -9.17 9.06 -5.98
C MET A 153 -8.04 8.02 -6.06
N SER A 154 -7.81 7.40 -7.22
CA SER A 154 -6.75 6.40 -7.40
C SER A 154 -5.34 7.00 -7.25
N THR A 155 -5.14 8.22 -7.77
CA THR A 155 -3.88 8.95 -7.58
C THR A 155 -3.65 9.28 -6.10
N THR A 156 -4.70 9.71 -5.40
CA THR A 156 -4.60 10.02 -3.96
C THR A 156 -4.31 8.78 -3.13
N ALA A 157 -4.94 7.64 -3.44
CA ALA A 157 -4.62 6.37 -2.79
C ALA A 157 -3.13 6.00 -3.01
N SER A 158 -2.60 6.17 -4.22
CA SER A 158 -1.17 5.96 -4.50
C SER A 158 -0.26 6.90 -3.71
N LEU A 159 -0.67 8.18 -3.51
CA LEU A 159 0.06 9.13 -2.65
C LEU A 159 0.03 8.72 -1.18
N LEU A 160 -1.09 8.17 -0.69
CA LEU A 160 -1.19 7.62 0.65
C LEU A 160 -0.23 6.44 0.82
N LEU A 161 -0.21 5.47 -0.12
CA LEU A 161 0.72 4.33 -0.07
C LEU A 161 2.18 4.79 -0.07
N ASN A 162 2.54 5.75 -0.92
CA ASN A 162 3.86 6.38 -0.92
C ASN A 162 4.23 6.93 0.47
N HIS A 163 3.31 7.65 1.10
CA HIS A 163 3.53 8.21 2.43
C HIS A 163 3.67 7.11 3.49
N LEU A 164 2.83 6.06 3.44
CA LEU A 164 2.90 4.92 4.36
C LEU A 164 4.23 4.20 4.27
N ILE A 165 4.71 3.89 3.08
CA ILE A 165 6.01 3.23 2.88
C ILE A 165 7.13 4.09 3.46
N ARG A 166 7.13 5.39 3.22
CA ARG A 166 8.18 6.30 3.70
C ARG A 166 8.20 6.48 5.21
N ARG A 167 7.05 6.47 5.85
CA ARG A 167 6.90 6.88 7.25
C ARG A 167 6.67 5.71 8.20
N TYR A 168 6.02 4.66 7.73
CA TYR A 168 5.48 3.59 8.57
C TYR A 168 5.96 2.19 8.17
N SER A 169 6.94 2.07 7.24
CA SER A 169 7.58 0.79 6.96
C SER A 169 8.83 0.56 7.81
N SER A 170 9.25 -0.68 7.90
CA SER A 170 10.50 -1.11 8.55
C SER A 170 11.74 -0.60 7.83
N VAL A 171 11.62 -0.18 6.56
CA VAL A 171 12.74 0.26 5.74
C VAL A 171 13.13 1.69 6.13
N GLN A 172 14.30 1.86 6.73
CA GLN A 172 14.88 3.19 6.86
C GLN A 172 15.23 3.71 5.46
N TRP A 173 14.50 4.71 5.03
CA TRP A 173 14.70 5.35 3.76
C TRP A 173 16.01 6.15 3.79
N GLN A 174 17.06 5.58 3.23
CA GLN A 174 18.22 6.35 2.79
C GLN A 174 18.01 6.64 1.30
N GLN A 175 18.09 7.89 0.91
CA GLN A 175 18.14 8.25 -0.50
C GLN A 175 19.24 7.40 -1.14
N PRO A 176 18.96 6.55 -2.13
CA PRO A 176 20.04 5.81 -2.76
C PRO A 176 21.02 6.84 -3.32
N ILE A 177 22.25 6.80 -2.84
CA ILE A 177 23.34 7.43 -3.55
C ILE A 177 23.54 6.57 -4.79
N ILE A 178 22.77 6.88 -5.84
CA ILE A 178 22.88 6.18 -7.11
C ILE A 178 24.23 6.57 -7.71
N LYS A 179 25.24 5.85 -7.29
CA LYS A 179 26.49 5.74 -8.03
C LYS A 179 26.40 4.44 -8.81
N GLY A 180 25.97 4.57 -10.08
CA GLY A 180 26.28 3.58 -11.06
C GLY A 180 25.26 2.46 -11.23
N GLY A 181 24.91 2.15 -12.46
CA GLY A 181 24.11 1.07 -12.97
C GLY A 181 24.54 -0.33 -12.48
N LEU A 182 24.34 -1.36 -13.31
CA LEU A 182 24.75 -2.72 -12.97
C LEU A 182 26.23 -2.79 -12.58
N ALA A 183 26.53 -3.59 -11.57
CA ALA A 183 27.93 -3.88 -11.23
C ALA A 183 28.69 -4.35 -12.50
N PRO A 184 29.93 -3.94 -12.72
CA PRO A 184 30.65 -4.20 -13.96
C PRO A 184 30.65 -5.66 -14.41
N HIS A 185 30.74 -6.59 -13.45
CA HIS A 185 30.68 -8.03 -13.74
C HIS A 185 29.29 -8.50 -14.20
N LYS A 186 28.22 -7.95 -13.61
CA LYS A 186 26.83 -8.26 -14.01
C LYS A 186 26.52 -7.63 -15.39
N LEU A 187 27.00 -6.42 -15.64
CA LEU A 187 26.86 -5.77 -16.95
C LEU A 187 27.54 -6.57 -18.04
N LYS A 188 28.77 -7.00 -17.82
CA LYS A 188 29.52 -7.83 -18.77
C LYS A 188 28.80 -9.17 -19.00
N TYR A 189 28.37 -9.83 -17.93
CA TYR A 189 27.68 -11.11 -18.00
C TYR A 189 26.38 -11.01 -18.82
N ILE A 190 25.58 -9.96 -18.60
CA ILE A 190 24.31 -9.80 -19.33
C ILE A 190 24.56 -9.44 -20.80
N GLN A 191 25.61 -8.70 -21.12
CA GLN A 191 25.99 -8.41 -22.51
C GLN A 191 26.38 -9.68 -23.25
N GLU A 192 27.26 -10.51 -22.67
CA GLU A 192 27.66 -11.81 -23.23
C GLU A 192 26.44 -12.73 -23.38
N TRP A 193 25.53 -12.75 -22.39
CA TRP A 193 24.32 -13.57 -22.46
C TRP A 193 23.37 -13.10 -23.57
N ILE A 194 23.20 -11.79 -23.80
CA ILE A 194 22.42 -11.25 -24.91
C ILE A 194 23.04 -11.65 -26.25
N GLU A 195 24.36 -11.50 -26.40
CA GLU A 195 25.07 -11.88 -27.62
C GLU A 195 24.91 -13.36 -27.97
N ASP A 196 24.92 -14.23 -26.95
CA ASP A 196 24.77 -15.68 -27.11
C ASP A 196 23.33 -16.11 -27.46
N HIS A 197 22.33 -15.21 -27.26
CA HIS A 197 20.90 -15.51 -27.45
C HIS A 197 20.21 -14.56 -28.43
N LEU A 198 20.97 -13.90 -29.34
CA LEU A 198 20.42 -12.98 -30.35
C LEU A 198 19.47 -13.65 -31.34
N ASP A 199 19.50 -14.96 -31.45
CA ASP A 199 18.64 -15.78 -32.31
C ASP A 199 17.26 -16.06 -31.69
N GLN A 200 17.01 -15.63 -30.45
CA GLN A 200 15.79 -15.88 -29.67
C GLN A 200 15.05 -14.57 -29.39
N ALA A 201 13.74 -14.69 -29.14
CA ALA A 201 12.94 -13.56 -28.65
C ALA A 201 13.21 -13.32 -27.16
N LEU A 202 14.07 -12.37 -26.86
CA LEU A 202 14.43 -12.01 -25.49
C LEU A 202 13.38 -11.08 -24.88
N THR A 203 12.93 -11.41 -23.66
CA THR A 203 12.04 -10.56 -22.89
C THR A 203 12.81 -9.82 -21.79
N LEU A 204 12.24 -8.73 -21.28
CA LEU A 204 12.80 -8.02 -20.13
C LEU A 204 12.88 -8.92 -18.90
N SER A 205 11.90 -9.81 -18.73
CA SER A 205 11.84 -10.80 -17.67
C SER A 205 13.01 -11.77 -17.72
N ASP A 206 13.34 -12.27 -18.92
CA ASP A 206 14.48 -13.19 -19.09
C ASP A 206 15.79 -12.53 -18.66
N LEU A 207 16.02 -11.30 -19.14
CA LEU A 207 17.23 -10.54 -18.81
C LEU A 207 17.35 -10.21 -17.32
N ALA A 208 16.24 -9.83 -16.70
CA ALA A 208 16.20 -9.52 -15.26
C ALA A 208 16.51 -10.77 -14.42
N ASN A 209 15.93 -11.93 -14.79
CA ASN A 209 16.14 -13.20 -14.11
C ASN A 209 17.62 -13.66 -14.19
N VAL A 210 18.29 -13.45 -15.31
CA VAL A 210 19.72 -13.82 -15.50
C VAL A 210 20.62 -13.17 -14.44
N VAL A 211 20.29 -11.95 -14.01
CA VAL A 211 21.07 -11.22 -13.00
C VAL A 211 20.42 -11.16 -11.62
N ASN A 212 19.33 -11.92 -11.42
CA ASN A 212 18.52 -11.96 -10.18
C ASN A 212 18.07 -10.56 -9.76
N LEU A 213 17.40 -9.83 -10.66
CA LEU A 213 16.79 -8.54 -10.40
C LEU A 213 15.31 -8.56 -10.84
N SER A 214 14.50 -7.65 -10.30
CA SER A 214 13.19 -7.37 -10.88
C SER A 214 13.34 -6.71 -12.26
N GLU A 215 12.32 -6.84 -13.10
CA GLU A 215 12.30 -6.23 -14.43
C GLU A 215 12.53 -4.72 -14.39
N TYR A 216 11.86 -4.05 -13.45
CA TYR A 216 11.99 -2.60 -13.26
C TYR A 216 13.42 -2.22 -12.85
N HIS A 217 13.96 -2.91 -11.85
CA HIS A 217 15.30 -2.65 -11.33
C HIS A 217 16.36 -2.90 -12.39
N PHE A 218 16.23 -4.01 -13.11
CA PHE A 218 17.13 -4.33 -14.21
C PHE A 218 17.09 -3.26 -15.30
N ALA A 219 15.89 -2.88 -15.80
CA ALA A 219 15.74 -1.87 -16.86
C ALA A 219 16.36 -0.53 -16.44
N HIS A 220 16.14 -0.12 -15.18
CA HIS A 220 16.68 1.13 -14.63
C HIS A 220 18.20 1.10 -14.55
N MET A 221 18.78 0.06 -13.96
CA MET A 221 20.23 -0.07 -13.79
C MET A 221 20.95 -0.31 -15.10
N PHE A 222 20.35 -1.07 -16.02
CA PHE A 222 20.91 -1.28 -17.37
C PHE A 222 20.94 0.02 -18.16
N LYS A 223 19.85 0.80 -18.13
CA LYS A 223 19.79 2.13 -18.75
C LYS A 223 20.87 3.06 -18.19
N GLN A 224 21.11 3.05 -16.89
CA GLN A 224 22.16 3.85 -16.27
C GLN A 224 23.58 3.40 -16.69
N SER A 225 23.78 2.08 -16.84
CA SER A 225 25.08 1.53 -17.26
C SER A 225 25.41 1.79 -18.71
N MET A 226 24.42 1.69 -19.58
CA MET A 226 24.61 1.72 -21.05
C MET A 226 24.26 3.08 -21.65
N ASN A 227 23.62 3.99 -20.90
CA ASN A 227 22.99 5.21 -21.43
C ASN A 227 21.97 4.96 -22.57
N LEU A 228 21.52 3.72 -22.71
CA LEU A 228 20.57 3.26 -23.73
C LEU A 228 19.40 2.57 -23.07
N SER A 229 18.17 2.83 -23.54
CA SER A 229 17.01 2.06 -23.15
C SER A 229 17.00 0.72 -23.90
N LEU A 230 16.59 -0.36 -23.22
CA LEU A 230 16.41 -1.69 -23.83
C LEU A 230 15.49 -1.71 -25.05
N ILE A 231 14.63 -0.70 -25.22
CA ILE A 231 13.77 -0.52 -26.41
C ILE A 231 14.59 -0.23 -27.69
N HIS A 232 15.86 0.10 -27.55
CA HIS A 232 16.76 0.44 -28.65
C HIS A 232 17.84 -0.62 -28.92
N ILE A 233 17.76 -1.76 -28.24
CA ILE A 233 18.58 -2.94 -28.48
C ILE A 233 17.75 -4.02 -29.15
#